data_493f177df8c4805f6820ba24c19a9b8d
#
_entry.id   493f177df8c4805f6820ba24c19a9b8d
#
_cell.length_a   1.000
_cell.length_b   1.000
_cell.length_c   1.000
_cell.angle_alpha   90.00
_cell.angle_beta   90.00
_cell.angle_gamma   90.00
#
_symmetry.space_group_name_H-M   'P 1'
#
loop_
_entity.id
_entity.type
_entity.pdbx_description
1 polymer ?
#
loop_
_entity_poly.entity_id
_entity_poly.type
_entity_poly.pdbx_seq_one_letter_code
_entity_poly.pdbx_strand_id
1 'polypeptide(L)'
;SRLEWHQRGWFDSLTLCREAGIRNRMILKSRQIGATWYFAQEALLMALRDDVAQPYQRNQIFLSASRRQAFQFKSIIQKAAAEVDVELKGGDKIILSNGAELHFLGTSAASAQSYTGNFYFDEFFWVSRFAELRKVAGAMATLSGLRRTYFSTPSTETHEAYAYWNGDRWNEKKASHKRQRFSVDWKTLHNGLICPDRTWRQIVTLEDVVNHGWKHTDIDEIRDENTED
;
A
#
# COMPACT_ATOMS: atom_id res chain seq x y z
N SER A 1 5.00 12.54 -15.68
CA SER A 1 4.75 13.48 -14.57
C SER A 1 5.80 13.31 -13.49
N ARG A 2 6.17 14.38 -12.83
CA ARG A 2 7.14 14.37 -11.74
C ARG A 2 6.45 13.86 -10.47
N LEU A 3 7.06 12.88 -9.78
CA LEU A 3 6.55 12.40 -8.50
C LEU A 3 6.62 13.50 -7.42
N GLU A 4 5.59 13.59 -6.61
CA GLU A 4 5.56 14.42 -5.41
C GLU A 4 6.53 13.89 -4.35
N TRP A 5 6.89 14.70 -3.36
CA TRP A 5 7.87 14.32 -2.32
C TRP A 5 7.58 12.97 -1.67
N HIS A 6 6.37 12.77 -1.18
CA HIS A 6 5.97 11.53 -0.53
C HIS A 6 5.91 10.33 -1.48
N GLN A 7 5.47 10.56 -2.72
CA GLN A 7 5.45 9.53 -3.77
C GLN A 7 6.87 9.08 -4.13
N ARG A 8 7.82 10.02 -4.19
CA ARG A 8 9.24 9.71 -4.37
C ARG A 8 9.76 8.87 -3.22
N GLY A 9 9.43 9.21 -1.97
CA GLY A 9 9.78 8.42 -0.79
C GLY A 9 9.24 6.98 -0.87
N TRP A 10 8.02 6.80 -1.34
CA TRP A 10 7.45 5.47 -1.55
C TRP A 10 8.17 4.70 -2.66
N PHE A 11 8.54 5.37 -3.74
CA PHE A 11 9.33 4.76 -4.81
C PHE A 11 10.73 4.34 -4.32
N ASP A 12 11.41 5.20 -3.61
CA ASP A 12 12.74 4.92 -3.06
C ASP A 12 12.71 3.77 -2.04
N SER A 13 11.61 3.62 -1.30
CA SER A 13 11.39 2.51 -0.37
C SER A 13 11.45 1.14 -1.03
N LEU A 14 11.14 1.03 -2.32
CA LEU A 14 11.22 -0.24 -3.07
C LEU A 14 12.67 -0.76 -3.10
N THR A 15 13.63 0.10 -3.40
CA THR A 15 15.04 -0.24 -3.42
C THR A 15 15.57 -0.51 -2.01
N LEU A 16 15.26 0.38 -1.06
CA LEU A 16 15.65 0.23 0.35
C LEU A 16 15.16 -1.10 0.94
N CYS A 17 13.89 -1.43 0.74
CA CYS A 17 13.32 -2.67 1.23
C CYS A 17 13.94 -3.90 0.56
N ARG A 18 14.17 -3.85 -0.75
CA ARG A 18 14.81 -4.94 -1.49
C ARG A 18 16.22 -5.22 -0.97
N GLU A 19 17.03 -4.19 -0.79
CA GLU A 19 18.41 -4.31 -0.30
C GLU A 19 18.46 -4.85 1.14
N ALA A 20 17.51 -4.48 1.97
CA ALA A 20 17.39 -4.96 3.34
C ALA A 20 16.67 -6.33 3.46
N GLY A 21 16.19 -6.91 2.37
CA GLY A 21 15.39 -8.14 2.38
C GLY A 21 14.03 -7.99 3.04
N ILE A 22 13.46 -6.77 3.02
CA ILE A 22 12.15 -6.43 3.61
C ILE A 22 11.07 -6.53 2.54
N ARG A 23 9.94 -7.17 2.87
CA ARG A 23 8.82 -7.35 1.93
C ARG A 23 7.55 -6.59 2.33
N ASN A 24 7.48 -6.09 3.55
CA ASN A 24 6.30 -5.45 4.10
C ASN A 24 6.50 -3.94 4.21
N ARG A 25 5.52 -3.18 3.69
CA ARG A 25 5.40 -1.74 3.88
C ARG A 25 4.05 -1.41 4.48
N MET A 26 4.00 -0.58 5.50
CA MET A 26 2.76 -0.06 6.09
C MET A 26 2.82 1.47 6.14
N ILE A 27 1.81 2.13 5.58
CA ILE A 27 1.79 3.58 5.42
C ILE A 27 0.47 4.12 5.99
N LEU A 28 0.57 5.04 6.96
CA LEU A 28 -0.52 5.91 7.36
C LEU A 28 -0.38 7.25 6.64
N LYS A 29 -1.45 7.71 6.04
CA LYS A 29 -1.42 8.89 5.18
C LYS A 29 -2.71 9.71 5.30
N SER A 30 -2.61 10.99 5.06
CA SER A 30 -3.80 11.86 4.90
C SER A 30 -4.63 11.46 3.68
N ARG A 31 -5.88 11.91 3.69
CA ARG A 31 -6.78 11.75 2.54
C ARG A 31 -6.28 12.59 1.35
N GLN A 32 -6.64 12.16 0.14
CA GLN A 32 -6.49 12.92 -1.11
C GLN A 32 -5.08 13.41 -1.43
N ILE A 33 -4.05 12.70 -1.00
CA ILE A 33 -2.65 13.02 -1.34
C ILE A 33 -2.10 12.20 -2.52
N GLY A 34 -2.97 11.61 -3.34
CA GLY A 34 -2.57 10.90 -4.56
C GLY A 34 -2.01 9.50 -4.35
N ALA A 35 -2.32 8.84 -3.21
CA ALA A 35 -1.81 7.50 -2.93
C ALA A 35 -2.35 6.43 -3.90
N THR A 36 -3.65 6.45 -4.18
CA THR A 36 -4.27 5.51 -5.13
C THR A 36 -3.65 5.62 -6.52
N TRP A 37 -3.48 6.85 -6.99
CA TRP A 37 -2.81 7.12 -8.27
C TRP A 37 -1.37 6.59 -8.26
N TYR A 38 -0.61 6.89 -7.22
CA TYR A 38 0.79 6.47 -7.12
C TYR A 38 0.94 4.95 -7.11
N PHE A 39 0.20 4.24 -6.24
CA PHE A 39 0.32 2.79 -6.14
C PHE A 39 -0.19 2.07 -7.39
N ALA A 40 -1.16 2.63 -8.10
CA ALA A 40 -1.54 2.13 -9.42
C ALA A 40 -0.39 2.23 -10.43
N GLN A 41 0.33 3.37 -10.45
CA GLN A 41 1.50 3.56 -11.30
C GLN A 41 2.66 2.66 -10.90
N GLU A 42 2.96 2.55 -9.60
CA GLU A 42 3.99 1.64 -9.09
C GLU A 42 3.72 0.20 -9.52
N ALA A 43 2.50 -0.28 -9.33
CA ALA A 43 2.11 -1.63 -9.71
C ALA A 43 2.23 -1.87 -11.22
N LEU A 44 1.80 -0.91 -12.04
CA LEU A 44 1.95 -1.02 -13.49
C LEU A 44 3.42 -1.10 -13.89
N LEU A 45 4.27 -0.26 -13.30
CA LEU A 45 5.71 -0.30 -13.53
C LEU A 45 6.30 -1.67 -13.15
N MET A 46 5.90 -2.22 -11.99
CA MET A 46 6.37 -3.53 -11.54
C MET A 46 5.87 -4.67 -12.46
N ALA A 47 4.66 -4.56 -12.97
CA ALA A 47 4.08 -5.54 -13.90
C ALA A 47 4.79 -5.55 -15.26
N LEU A 48 5.37 -4.43 -15.66
CA LEU A 48 6.07 -4.27 -16.95
C LEU A 48 7.58 -4.58 -16.88
N ARG A 49 8.12 -4.92 -15.71
CA ARG A 49 9.55 -5.19 -15.56
C ARG A 49 9.98 -6.46 -16.28
N ASP A 50 11.13 -6.40 -16.95
CA ASP A 50 11.78 -7.55 -17.59
C ASP A 50 12.78 -8.26 -16.68
N ASP A 51 13.33 -7.56 -15.69
CA ASP A 51 14.38 -8.01 -14.78
C ASP A 51 13.86 -8.80 -13.56
N VAL A 52 12.83 -9.58 -13.72
CA VAL A 52 12.28 -10.45 -12.68
C VAL A 52 12.83 -11.88 -12.78
N ALA A 53 13.09 -12.50 -11.61
CA ALA A 53 13.59 -13.87 -11.58
C ALA A 53 12.51 -14.91 -11.98
N GLN A 54 11.25 -14.60 -11.68
CA GLN A 54 10.12 -15.48 -11.95
C GLN A 54 8.92 -14.68 -12.49
N PRO A 55 8.16 -15.25 -13.46
CA PRO A 55 7.02 -14.55 -14.08
C PRO A 55 5.96 -14.06 -13.08
N TYR A 56 5.70 -14.80 -12.00
CA TYR A 56 4.70 -14.40 -10.99
C TYR A 56 5.06 -13.08 -10.26
N GLN A 57 6.34 -12.66 -10.27
CA GLN A 57 6.77 -11.41 -9.67
C GLN A 57 6.25 -10.17 -10.41
N ARG A 58 5.70 -10.32 -11.61
CA ARG A 58 5.00 -9.27 -12.35
C ARG A 58 3.54 -9.13 -11.96
N ASN A 59 2.93 -10.13 -11.33
CA ASN A 59 1.52 -10.08 -10.97
C ASN A 59 1.29 -9.08 -9.84
N GLN A 60 0.19 -8.34 -9.93
CA GLN A 60 -0.18 -7.31 -8.95
C GLN A 60 -1.62 -7.54 -8.49
N ILE A 61 -1.85 -7.46 -7.19
CA ILE A 61 -3.15 -7.71 -6.58
C ILE A 61 -3.53 -6.49 -5.75
N PHE A 62 -4.68 -5.88 -6.08
CA PHE A 62 -5.26 -4.78 -5.31
C PHE A 62 -6.43 -5.29 -4.49
N LEU A 63 -6.37 -5.12 -3.18
CA LEU A 63 -7.45 -5.41 -2.25
C LEU A 63 -7.94 -4.11 -1.62
N SER A 64 -9.23 -3.86 -1.70
CA SER A 64 -9.92 -2.73 -1.07
C SER A 64 -11.17 -3.22 -0.33
N ALA A 65 -11.74 -2.37 0.52
CA ALA A 65 -12.94 -2.70 1.28
C ALA A 65 -14.12 -3.14 0.39
N SER A 66 -14.18 -2.63 -0.84
CA SER A 66 -15.15 -3.06 -1.86
C SER A 66 -14.49 -3.22 -3.23
N ARG A 67 -15.12 -4.02 -4.09
CA ARG A 67 -14.73 -4.15 -5.50
C ARG A 67 -14.72 -2.80 -6.22
N ARG A 68 -15.69 -1.93 -5.93
CA ARG A 68 -15.78 -0.58 -6.50
C ARG A 68 -14.53 0.24 -6.18
N GLN A 69 -14.03 0.19 -4.96
CA GLN A 69 -12.79 0.87 -4.58
C GLN A 69 -11.56 0.27 -5.27
N ALA A 70 -11.47 -1.07 -5.35
CA ALA A 70 -10.39 -1.73 -6.08
C ALA A 70 -10.38 -1.33 -7.56
N PHE A 71 -11.52 -1.09 -8.18
CA PHE A 71 -11.64 -0.66 -9.57
C PHE A 71 -11.17 0.78 -9.82
N GLN A 72 -10.94 1.59 -8.80
CA GLN A 72 -10.27 2.88 -8.97
C GLN A 72 -8.84 2.69 -9.46
N PHE A 73 -8.11 1.71 -8.93
CA PHE A 73 -6.76 1.33 -9.41
C PHE A 73 -6.81 0.91 -10.88
N LYS A 74 -7.78 0.07 -11.24
CA LYS A 74 -8.00 -0.37 -12.61
C LYS A 74 -8.22 0.82 -13.57
N SER A 75 -9.09 1.74 -13.19
CA SER A 75 -9.38 2.93 -14.00
C SER A 75 -8.15 3.79 -14.24
N ILE A 76 -7.30 3.98 -13.21
CA ILE A 76 -6.06 4.74 -13.31
C ILE A 76 -5.08 4.04 -14.27
N ILE A 77 -4.93 2.73 -14.14
CA ILE A 77 -4.06 1.93 -15.00
C ILE A 77 -4.54 1.98 -16.46
N GLN A 78 -5.83 1.85 -16.70
CA GLN A 78 -6.39 1.94 -18.06
C GLN A 78 -6.18 3.32 -18.69
N LYS A 79 -6.34 4.40 -17.91
CA LYS A 79 -6.06 5.77 -18.37
C LYS A 79 -4.60 5.96 -18.71
N ALA A 80 -3.68 5.49 -17.85
CA ALA A 80 -2.24 5.58 -18.11
C ALA A 80 -1.83 4.83 -19.39
N ALA A 81 -2.42 3.67 -19.64
CA ALA A 81 -2.20 2.92 -20.86
C ALA A 81 -2.73 3.64 -22.10
N ALA A 82 -3.91 4.26 -21.99
CA ALA A 82 -4.51 5.02 -23.09
C ALA A 82 -3.70 6.26 -23.49
N GLU A 83 -2.96 6.88 -22.56
CA GLU A 83 -2.04 7.99 -22.86
C GLU A 83 -0.89 7.61 -23.81
N VAL A 84 -0.63 6.31 -23.97
CA VAL A 84 0.37 5.76 -24.89
C VAL A 84 -0.27 4.86 -25.96
N ASP A 85 -1.52 5.12 -26.28
CA ASP A 85 -2.32 4.44 -27.31
C ASP A 85 -2.49 2.92 -27.06
N VAL A 86 -2.46 2.49 -25.81
CA VAL A 86 -2.70 1.10 -25.42
C VAL A 86 -4.07 0.97 -24.76
N GLU A 87 -4.95 0.18 -25.37
CA GLU A 87 -6.25 -0.17 -24.77
C GLU A 87 -6.13 -1.44 -23.92
N LEU A 88 -6.32 -1.31 -22.61
CA LEU A 88 -6.38 -2.43 -21.69
C LEU A 88 -7.83 -2.83 -21.41
N LYS A 89 -8.19 -4.02 -21.84
CA LYS A 89 -9.50 -4.65 -21.62
C LYS A 89 -9.42 -5.61 -20.44
N GLY A 90 -10.52 -5.78 -19.75
CA GLY A 90 -10.64 -6.77 -18.68
C GLY A 90 -11.77 -6.47 -17.71
N GLY A 91 -12.29 -7.52 -17.09
CA GLY A 91 -13.27 -7.46 -16.00
C GLY A 91 -12.60 -7.30 -14.65
N ASP A 92 -12.59 -8.37 -13.86
CA ASP A 92 -11.96 -8.40 -12.52
C ASP A 92 -10.43 -8.47 -12.57
N LYS A 93 -9.86 -8.79 -13.74
CA LYS A 93 -8.43 -8.79 -13.99
C LYS A 93 -8.08 -8.20 -15.34
N ILE A 94 -6.87 -7.67 -15.44
CA ILE A 94 -6.21 -7.28 -16.69
C ILE A 94 -5.03 -8.23 -16.90
N ILE A 95 -4.85 -8.72 -18.11
CA ILE A 95 -3.66 -9.48 -18.52
C ILE A 95 -2.88 -8.61 -19.50
N LEU A 96 -1.64 -8.31 -19.15
CA LEU A 96 -0.73 -7.56 -20.01
C LEU A 96 -0.11 -8.46 -21.10
N SER A 97 0.46 -7.85 -22.14
CA SER A 97 1.08 -8.58 -23.27
C SER A 97 2.23 -9.50 -22.84
N ASN A 98 2.91 -9.19 -21.75
CA ASN A 98 3.97 -10.03 -21.17
C ASN A 98 3.44 -11.17 -20.26
N GLY A 99 2.12 -11.33 -20.17
CA GLY A 99 1.46 -12.34 -19.33
C GLY A 99 1.25 -11.94 -17.88
N ALA A 100 1.67 -10.74 -17.46
CA ALA A 100 1.43 -10.25 -16.11
C ALA A 100 -0.08 -10.07 -15.85
N GLU A 101 -0.53 -10.49 -14.69
CA GLU A 101 -1.92 -10.38 -14.27
C GLU A 101 -2.09 -9.29 -13.20
N LEU A 102 -3.07 -8.41 -13.40
CA LEU A 102 -3.48 -7.38 -12.47
C LEU A 102 -4.89 -7.71 -11.97
N HIS A 103 -5.01 -8.00 -10.68
CA HIS A 103 -6.28 -8.40 -10.05
C HIS A 103 -6.82 -7.28 -9.17
N PHE A 104 -8.14 -7.05 -9.23
CA PHE A 104 -8.85 -5.98 -8.51
C PHE A 104 -9.95 -6.59 -7.64
N LEU A 105 -9.68 -6.73 -6.34
CA LEU A 105 -10.49 -7.53 -5.42
C LEU A 105 -11.12 -6.67 -4.32
N GLY A 106 -12.40 -6.94 -4.02
CA GLY A 106 -13.01 -6.54 -2.76
C GLY A 106 -12.76 -7.58 -1.67
N THR A 107 -13.05 -7.23 -0.41
CA THR A 107 -12.83 -8.11 0.76
C THR A 107 -13.59 -9.43 0.70
N SER A 108 -14.74 -9.48 0.04
CA SER A 108 -15.51 -10.72 -0.16
C SER A 108 -14.86 -11.69 -1.15
N ALA A 109 -14.13 -11.19 -2.12
CA ALA A 109 -13.44 -12.01 -3.13
C ALA A 109 -12.06 -12.49 -2.65
N ALA A 110 -11.49 -11.87 -1.61
CA ALA A 110 -10.19 -12.22 -1.05
C ALA A 110 -10.15 -13.61 -0.43
N SER A 111 -11.30 -14.21 -0.11
CA SER A 111 -11.41 -15.59 0.36
C SER A 111 -11.09 -16.65 -0.70
N ALA A 112 -11.08 -16.27 -1.99
CA ALA A 112 -10.70 -17.16 -3.08
C ALA A 112 -9.17 -17.19 -3.21
N GLN A 113 -8.50 -18.05 -2.48
CA GLN A 113 -7.05 -18.15 -2.23
C GLN A 113 -6.17 -18.49 -3.46
N SER A 114 -6.59 -18.18 -4.68
CA SER A 114 -5.92 -18.66 -5.90
C SER A 114 -5.00 -17.61 -6.58
N TYR A 115 -4.73 -16.48 -5.93
CA TYR A 115 -3.93 -15.41 -6.52
C TYR A 115 -2.50 -15.42 -5.99
N THR A 116 -1.54 -15.12 -6.86
CA THR A 116 -0.12 -14.98 -6.50
C THR A 116 0.44 -13.72 -7.14
N GLY A 117 1.00 -12.82 -6.34
CA GLY A 117 1.56 -11.55 -6.83
C GLY A 117 1.95 -10.59 -5.72
N ASN A 118 2.51 -9.45 -6.10
CA ASN A 118 2.66 -8.32 -5.21
C ASN A 118 1.29 -7.81 -4.77
N PHE A 119 1.19 -7.44 -3.51
CA PHE A 119 -0.09 -7.16 -2.89
C PHE A 119 -0.17 -5.71 -2.41
N TYR A 120 -1.30 -5.06 -2.68
CA TYR A 120 -1.64 -3.72 -2.24
C TYR A 120 -2.97 -3.76 -1.49
N PHE A 121 -2.95 -3.43 -0.20
CA PHE A 121 -4.15 -3.37 0.63
C PHE A 121 -4.49 -1.92 0.95
N ASP A 122 -5.54 -1.42 0.31
CA ASP A 122 -6.02 -0.06 0.49
C ASP A 122 -6.99 0.05 1.67
N GLU A 123 -6.85 1.11 2.44
CA GLU A 123 -7.72 1.46 3.59
C GLU A 123 -7.84 0.34 4.62
N PHE A 124 -6.74 -0.31 4.95
CA PHE A 124 -6.70 -1.47 5.86
C PHE A 124 -7.19 -1.16 7.28
N PHE A 125 -7.09 0.09 7.75
CA PHE A 125 -7.63 0.53 9.05
C PHE A 125 -9.15 0.70 9.08
N TRP A 126 -9.82 0.52 7.93
CA TRP A 126 -11.26 0.68 7.80
C TRP A 126 -11.99 -0.60 7.46
N VAL A 127 -11.29 -1.70 7.28
CA VAL A 127 -11.88 -3.00 6.98
C VAL A 127 -12.17 -3.79 8.25
N SER A 128 -13.31 -4.45 8.32
CA SER A 128 -13.61 -5.45 9.33
C SER A 128 -12.78 -6.73 9.07
N ARG A 129 -12.50 -7.51 10.11
CA ARG A 129 -11.75 -8.79 9.99
C ARG A 129 -10.37 -8.64 9.34
N PHE A 130 -9.65 -7.59 9.71
CA PHE A 130 -8.32 -7.32 9.14
C PHE A 130 -7.35 -8.49 9.33
N ALA A 131 -7.33 -9.15 10.49
CA ALA A 131 -6.44 -10.28 10.78
C ALA A 131 -6.65 -11.45 9.80
N GLU A 132 -7.91 -11.76 9.50
CA GLU A 132 -8.27 -12.79 8.52
C GLU A 132 -7.82 -12.40 7.12
N LEU A 133 -8.16 -11.19 6.68
CA LEU A 133 -7.79 -10.66 5.36
C LEU A 133 -6.27 -10.56 5.19
N ARG A 134 -5.55 -10.13 6.24
CA ARG A 134 -4.09 -10.09 6.25
C ARG A 134 -3.47 -11.48 6.09
N LYS A 135 -4.06 -12.51 6.69
CA LYS A 135 -3.61 -13.89 6.53
C LYS A 135 -3.76 -14.37 5.09
N VAL A 136 -4.92 -14.09 4.47
CA VAL A 136 -5.19 -14.41 3.06
C VAL A 136 -4.23 -13.63 2.15
N ALA A 137 -4.06 -12.34 2.38
CA ALA A 137 -3.11 -11.50 1.64
C ALA A 137 -1.67 -12.01 1.76
N GLY A 138 -1.26 -12.40 2.96
CA GLY A 138 0.03 -13.01 3.20
C GLY A 138 0.26 -14.28 2.39
N ALA A 139 -0.77 -15.11 2.22
CA ALA A 139 -0.72 -16.31 1.39
C ALA A 139 -0.52 -15.97 -0.10
N MET A 140 -1.18 -14.93 -0.62
CA MET A 140 -1.02 -14.48 -2.01
C MET A 140 0.42 -14.02 -2.33
N ALA A 141 1.13 -13.47 -1.36
CA ALA A 141 2.50 -12.98 -1.49
C ALA A 141 3.51 -13.80 -0.68
N THR A 142 3.33 -15.11 -0.63
CA THR A 142 4.23 -16.02 0.11
C THR A 142 5.54 -16.27 -0.63
N LEU A 143 5.50 -16.37 -1.95
CA LEU A 143 6.67 -16.68 -2.76
C LEU A 143 7.72 -15.57 -2.67
N SER A 144 8.99 -15.96 -2.84
CA SER A 144 10.11 -15.03 -2.73
C SER A 144 10.03 -13.89 -3.75
N GLY A 145 10.49 -12.72 -3.34
CA GLY A 145 10.48 -11.51 -4.18
C GLY A 145 9.14 -10.79 -4.26
N LEU A 146 8.08 -11.32 -3.65
CA LEU A 146 6.77 -10.66 -3.61
C LEU A 146 6.67 -9.71 -2.41
N ARG A 147 6.06 -8.55 -2.64
CA ARG A 147 5.87 -7.48 -1.64
C ARG A 147 4.43 -7.39 -1.19
N ARG A 148 4.26 -6.89 0.04
CA ARG A 148 2.99 -6.61 0.69
C ARG A 148 2.99 -5.16 1.11
N THR A 149 2.12 -4.35 0.51
CA THR A 149 2.00 -2.93 0.81
C THR A 149 0.61 -2.65 1.36
N TYR A 150 0.57 -2.09 2.57
CA TYR A 150 -0.63 -1.66 3.26
C TYR A 150 -0.61 -0.15 3.37
N PHE A 151 -1.65 0.54 2.93
CA PHE A 151 -1.75 1.99 3.06
C PHE A 151 -3.18 2.40 3.41
N SER A 152 -3.31 3.35 4.32
CA SER A 152 -4.61 3.73 4.86
C SER A 152 -4.59 5.13 5.45
N THR A 153 -5.74 5.78 5.45
CA THR A 153 -5.99 6.86 6.41
C THR A 153 -6.10 6.27 7.81
N PRO A 154 -5.74 7.04 8.86
CA PRO A 154 -5.85 6.55 10.23
C PRO A 154 -7.31 6.30 10.63
N SER A 155 -7.50 5.38 11.56
CA SER A 155 -8.76 5.12 12.25
C SER A 155 -8.51 5.14 13.76
N THR A 156 -9.12 4.26 14.53
CA THR A 156 -8.98 4.21 15.98
C THR A 156 -7.95 3.18 16.43
N GLU A 157 -7.32 3.42 17.59
CA GLU A 157 -6.41 2.45 18.22
C GLU A 157 -7.12 1.15 18.66
N THR A 158 -8.42 1.19 18.76
CA THR A 158 -9.25 -0.01 19.07
C THR A 158 -9.49 -0.89 17.86
N HIS A 159 -9.16 -0.43 16.66
CA HIS A 159 -9.28 -1.25 15.45
C HIS A 159 -8.26 -2.40 15.47
N GLU A 160 -8.67 -3.55 14.99
CA GLU A 160 -7.86 -4.78 14.96
C GLU A 160 -6.48 -4.60 14.28
N ALA A 161 -6.40 -3.74 13.27
CA ALA A 161 -5.15 -3.46 12.54
C ALA A 161 -4.12 -2.71 13.39
N TYR A 162 -4.51 -2.04 14.48
CA TYR A 162 -3.58 -1.24 15.27
C TYR A 162 -2.47 -2.08 15.91
N ALA A 163 -2.81 -3.28 16.41
CA ALA A 163 -1.81 -4.19 16.97
C ALA A 163 -0.77 -4.69 15.93
N TYR A 164 -1.12 -4.66 14.65
CA TYR A 164 -0.17 -4.92 13.57
C TYR A 164 0.66 -3.68 13.23
N TRP A 165 0.04 -2.51 13.28
CA TRP A 165 0.71 -1.24 13.04
C TRP A 165 1.78 -0.93 14.08
N ASN A 166 1.48 -1.09 15.37
CA ASN A 166 2.38 -0.75 16.47
C ASN A 166 3.38 -1.87 16.84
N GLY A 167 3.30 -3.05 16.20
CA GLY A 167 4.17 -4.18 16.46
C GLY A 167 3.79 -5.08 17.63
N ASP A 168 2.70 -4.80 18.34
CA ASP A 168 2.25 -5.63 19.47
C ASP A 168 1.96 -7.06 19.01
N ARG A 169 1.28 -7.23 17.89
CA ARG A 169 0.96 -8.57 17.36
C ARG A 169 2.21 -9.38 17.01
N TRP A 170 3.27 -8.75 16.57
CA TRP A 170 4.56 -9.41 16.33
C TRP A 170 5.24 -9.80 17.63
N ASN A 171 5.14 -8.96 18.67
CA ASN A 171 5.73 -9.20 19.98
C ASN A 171 5.00 -10.27 20.80
N GLU A 172 3.68 -10.41 20.65
CA GLU A 172 2.87 -11.41 21.37
C GLU A 172 3.39 -12.86 21.21
N LYS A 173 3.96 -13.15 20.05
CA LYS A 173 4.50 -14.49 19.73
C LYS A 173 5.90 -14.73 20.27
N LYS A 174 6.48 -13.76 20.98
CA LYS A 174 7.85 -13.82 21.47
C LYS A 174 7.90 -13.97 22.99
N ALA A 175 8.91 -14.69 23.48
CA ALA A 175 9.25 -14.67 24.88
C ALA A 175 9.56 -13.23 25.33
N SER A 176 9.23 -12.88 26.56
CA SER A 176 9.29 -11.49 27.08
C SER A 176 10.68 -10.83 26.86
N HIS A 177 11.76 -11.58 27.09
CA HIS A 177 13.13 -11.07 26.91
C HIS A 177 13.55 -10.85 25.43
N LYS A 178 12.73 -11.34 24.46
CA LYS A 178 12.96 -11.16 23.01
C LYS A 178 12.04 -10.10 22.39
N ARG A 179 11.18 -9.49 23.19
CA ARG A 179 10.27 -8.45 22.70
C ARG A 179 11.02 -7.16 22.45
N GLN A 180 10.74 -6.54 21.31
CA GLN A 180 11.31 -5.26 20.91
C GLN A 180 10.20 -4.27 20.64
N ARG A 181 10.10 -3.24 21.48
CA ARG A 181 9.18 -2.13 21.28
C ARG A 181 9.85 -1.07 20.41
N PHE A 182 9.06 -0.42 19.59
CA PHE A 182 9.48 0.71 18.76
C PHE A 182 8.36 1.75 18.68
N SER A 183 8.73 2.99 18.46
CA SER A 183 7.77 4.08 18.32
C SER A 183 7.15 4.09 16.93
N VAL A 184 5.84 4.36 16.87
CA VAL A 184 5.07 4.52 15.64
C VAL A 184 4.45 5.91 15.53
N ASP A 185 5.04 6.89 16.20
CA ASP A 185 4.63 8.29 16.12
C ASP A 185 5.14 8.96 14.82
N TRP A 186 4.57 10.10 14.49
CA TRP A 186 4.96 10.89 13.32
C TRP A 186 6.43 11.29 13.36
N LYS A 187 6.93 11.71 14.51
CA LYS A 187 8.33 12.17 14.64
C LYS A 187 9.33 11.09 14.25
N THR A 188 9.03 9.82 14.56
CA THR A 188 9.86 8.67 14.21
C THR A 188 9.67 8.25 12.74
N LEU A 189 8.45 8.34 12.20
CA LEU A 189 8.08 7.68 10.95
C LEU A 189 7.86 8.61 9.75
N HIS A 190 7.92 9.94 9.89
CA HIS A 190 7.58 10.85 8.79
C HIS A 190 8.48 10.70 7.55
N ASN A 191 9.73 10.28 7.72
CA ASN A 191 10.66 10.03 6.59
C ASN A 191 10.73 8.57 6.15
N GLY A 192 9.92 7.69 6.74
CA GLY A 192 10.01 6.25 6.51
C GLY A 192 11.15 5.59 7.28
N LEU A 193 10.86 4.44 7.88
CA LEU A 193 11.82 3.70 8.72
C LEU A 193 11.55 2.19 8.62
N ILE A 194 12.62 1.39 8.50
CA ILE A 194 12.53 -0.06 8.70
C ILE A 194 12.48 -0.34 10.19
N CYS A 195 11.38 -0.93 10.65
CA CYS A 195 11.14 -1.26 12.04
C CYS A 195 11.63 -2.68 12.38
N PRO A 196 11.84 -3.00 13.69
CA PRO A 196 12.36 -4.29 14.13
C PRO A 196 11.58 -5.53 13.67
N ASP A 197 10.28 -5.37 13.39
CA ASP A 197 9.41 -6.43 12.85
C ASP A 197 9.55 -6.65 11.33
N ARG A 198 10.62 -6.11 10.73
CA ARG A 198 10.91 -6.21 9.30
C ARG A 198 9.81 -5.60 8.42
N THR A 199 9.25 -4.50 8.87
CA THR A 199 8.26 -3.71 8.13
C THR A 199 8.77 -2.28 7.99
N TRP A 200 8.81 -1.78 6.77
CA TRP A 200 9.02 -0.35 6.52
C TRP A 200 7.71 0.40 6.79
N ARG A 201 7.78 1.42 7.65
CA ARG A 201 6.63 2.25 8.00
C ARG A 201 6.86 3.70 7.67
N GLN A 202 5.78 4.40 7.33
CA GLN A 202 5.78 5.85 7.20
C GLN A 202 4.43 6.42 7.64
N ILE A 203 4.48 7.62 8.22
CA ILE A 203 3.32 8.49 8.43
C ILE A 203 3.50 9.72 7.54
N VAL A 204 2.50 10.01 6.70
CA VAL A 204 2.47 11.17 5.82
C VAL A 204 1.25 12.01 6.15
N THR A 205 1.47 13.18 6.75
CA THR A 205 0.39 14.14 7.06
C THR A 205 0.13 15.07 5.90
N LEU A 206 -1.01 15.76 5.93
CA LEU A 206 -1.29 16.82 4.95
C LEU A 206 -0.26 17.97 5.06
N GLU A 207 0.16 18.32 6.28
CA GLU A 207 1.21 19.32 6.50
C GLU A 207 2.53 18.93 5.87
N ASP A 208 2.93 17.66 5.97
CA ASP A 208 4.15 17.17 5.33
C ASP A 208 4.13 17.42 3.81
N VAL A 209 3.05 17.06 3.15
CA VAL A 209 2.97 17.19 1.69
C VAL A 209 2.88 18.64 1.24
N VAL A 210 2.15 19.48 1.95
CA VAL A 210 2.06 20.93 1.66
C VAL A 210 3.42 21.61 1.86
N ASN A 211 4.12 21.29 2.95
CA ASN A 211 5.46 21.83 3.22
C ASN A 211 6.49 21.42 2.15
N HIS A 212 6.23 20.33 1.43
CA HIS A 212 7.09 19.86 0.34
C HIS A 212 6.54 20.17 -1.06
N GLY A 213 5.60 21.11 -1.16
CA GLY A 213 5.17 21.70 -2.43
C GLY A 213 3.87 21.15 -3.02
N TRP A 214 3.12 20.33 -2.28
CA TRP A 214 1.78 19.91 -2.70
C TRP A 214 0.84 21.12 -2.80
N LYS A 215 0.20 21.29 -3.97
CA LYS A 215 -0.62 22.47 -4.29
C LYS A 215 -2.09 22.16 -4.55
N HIS A 216 -2.50 20.91 -4.33
CA HIS A 216 -3.86 20.47 -4.66
C HIS A 216 -4.83 20.59 -3.48
N THR A 217 -4.36 21.07 -2.33
CA THR A 217 -5.16 21.20 -1.12
C THR A 217 -4.81 22.50 -0.41
N ASP A 218 -5.84 23.28 -0.02
CA ASP A 218 -5.69 24.43 0.86
C ASP A 218 -5.80 23.97 2.32
N ILE A 219 -4.68 23.99 3.01
CA ILE A 219 -4.62 23.52 4.40
C ILE A 219 -5.29 24.50 5.37
N ASP A 220 -5.28 25.79 5.06
CA ASP A 220 -5.87 26.82 5.91
C ASP A 220 -7.39 26.75 5.84
N GLU A 221 -7.97 26.53 4.65
CA GLU A 221 -9.40 26.28 4.48
C GLU A 221 -9.86 25.05 5.29
N ILE A 222 -9.11 23.96 5.24
CA ILE A 222 -9.43 22.74 6.00
C ILE A 222 -9.34 22.97 7.53
N ARG A 223 -8.38 23.77 7.98
CA ARG A 223 -8.25 24.10 9.42
C ARG A 223 -9.42 24.95 9.88
N ASP A 224 -9.84 25.91 9.10
CA ASP A 224 -10.98 26.78 9.42
C ASP A 224 -12.28 25.97 9.51
N GLU A 225 -12.53 25.05 8.58
CA GLU A 225 -13.70 24.17 8.61
C GLU A 225 -13.73 23.23 9.84
N ASN A 226 -12.57 22.83 10.38
CA ASN A 226 -12.48 21.93 11.55
C ASN A 226 -12.42 22.67 12.90
N THR A 227 -12.37 24.00 12.92
CA THR A 227 -12.41 24.81 14.14
C THR A 227 -13.81 25.27 14.53
N GLU A 228 -14.82 25.00 13.72
CA GLU A 228 -16.23 25.35 13.99
C GLU A 228 -17.01 24.23 14.72
N ASP A 229 -16.42 23.11 15.05
CA ASP A 229 -16.95 22.00 15.87
C ASP A 229 -16.25 21.98 17.26
#